data_2c84afe9cdc9e432462556cbd81cad2c
#
_entry.id   2c84afe9cdc9e432462556cbd81cad2c
#
_cell.length_a   1.000
_cell.length_b   1.000
_cell.length_c   1.000
_cell.angle_alpha   90.00
_cell.angle_beta   90.00
_cell.angle_gamma   90.00
#
_symmetry.space_group_name_H-M   'P 1'
#
loop_
_entity.id
_entity.type
_entity.pdbx_description
1 polymer ?
#
loop_
_entity_poly.entity_id
_entity_poly.type
_entity_poly.pdbx_seq_one_letter_code
_entity_poly.pdbx_strand_id
1 'polypeptide(L)'
;MSIRIRFSLEPKKKIFSGFAWNSQSAELMVKDLAKKMGYQCFRIEGMLLVQLCPEGYIWFNWNKRKLQGESQTNIAGPGFHAAVVEFLEEAAQEKKLKLRVEDRTGYFIKRDFLAMRQKYFYQWFSDLMDLVSGWSEKGEYMFCWPAIYYVPSRQEGKLITHIRSFSFKEIAGMVHSGMSVAFAKDFFVWNDLQKDARYYRNSAMVLLNQSCYFMPSQRSTQDVYVNQRIIELLEKAYVMDPDIPFPHKTYLDICALDSHTPMEMKSVNLMDIEDSIGCRKYLVYRKIGNMSFALPGNFLYDEEDNSAMDHYYDGRDYGGHDYYIYAAVFAGREAEFKPQWFEQGKPEEILDFELNNAKVRVAFYEPEEKPGETRYGVSAQVLYKDQRMNINIVSRKPGEKDWALELIKSIRITE
;
A
#
# COMPACT_ATOMS: atom_id res chain seq x y z
N MET A 1 17.53 -4.84 8.88
CA MET A 1 17.86 -3.70 9.78
C MET A 1 17.02 -2.50 9.38
N SER A 2 16.40 -1.74 10.32
CA SER A 2 15.59 -0.57 9.99
C SER A 2 16.47 0.69 10.02
N ILE A 3 16.44 1.49 8.94
CA ILE A 3 17.07 2.81 8.87
C ILE A 3 16.01 3.83 9.24
N ARG A 4 16.21 4.52 10.36
CA ARG A 4 15.24 5.48 10.90
C ARG A 4 15.92 6.65 11.61
N ILE A 5 15.21 7.77 11.64
CA ILE A 5 15.53 8.95 12.42
C ILE A 5 14.52 9.05 13.56
N ARG A 6 14.99 9.23 14.79
CA ARG A 6 14.16 9.64 15.93
C ARG A 6 14.57 11.03 16.37
N PHE A 7 13.62 11.83 16.80
CA PHE A 7 13.91 13.21 17.17
C PHE A 7 13.02 13.74 18.29
N SER A 8 13.50 14.82 18.91
CA SER A 8 12.69 15.65 19.77
C SER A 8 13.04 17.14 19.64
N LEU A 9 12.01 17.99 19.67
CA LEU A 9 12.06 19.43 19.64
C LEU A 9 11.53 19.97 20.97
N GLU A 10 12.29 20.83 21.64
CA GLU A 10 11.90 21.45 22.93
C GLU A 10 12.37 22.91 22.98
N PRO A 11 11.69 23.82 23.70
CA PRO A 11 12.16 25.20 23.86
C PRO A 11 13.53 25.27 24.50
N LYS A 12 14.36 26.18 24.05
CA LYS A 12 15.60 26.55 24.77
C LYS A 12 15.24 27.25 26.06
N LYS A 13 15.83 26.88 27.21
CA LYS A 13 15.51 27.32 28.59
C LYS A 13 15.43 28.85 28.83
N LYS A 14 15.77 29.71 27.86
CA LYS A 14 15.83 31.17 28.00
C LYS A 14 14.78 31.95 27.19
N ILE A 15 13.79 31.31 26.60
CA ILE A 15 12.76 32.03 25.85
C ILE A 15 11.63 32.45 26.80
N PHE A 16 11.87 33.52 27.55
CA PHE A 16 10.84 34.36 28.18
C PHE A 16 10.26 35.32 27.12
N SER A 17 9.77 34.85 26.03
CA SER A 17 8.97 35.62 25.10
C SER A 17 7.59 34.97 25.04
N GLY A 18 6.53 35.70 25.23
CA GLY A 18 5.14 35.30 25.39
C GLY A 18 4.53 34.25 24.48
N PHE A 19 5.35 33.36 23.96
CA PHE A 19 4.98 32.23 23.10
C PHE A 19 4.73 30.98 23.97
N ALA A 20 3.46 30.62 24.10
CA ALA A 20 3.09 29.38 24.80
C ALA A 20 3.43 28.16 23.95
N TRP A 21 4.49 27.43 24.31
CA TRP A 21 4.81 26.14 23.70
C TRP A 21 3.90 25.06 24.26
N ASN A 22 2.91 24.67 23.46
CA ASN A 22 1.94 23.61 23.74
C ASN A 22 1.70 22.76 22.48
N SER A 23 0.86 21.74 22.57
CA SER A 23 0.58 20.84 21.44
C SER A 23 0.02 21.57 20.22
N GLN A 24 -0.87 22.52 20.43
CA GLN A 24 -1.52 23.28 19.36
C GLN A 24 -0.52 24.19 18.61
N SER A 25 0.33 24.92 19.35
CA SER A 25 1.35 25.78 18.73
C SER A 25 2.43 24.97 18.02
N ALA A 26 2.78 23.79 18.53
CA ALA A 26 3.72 22.89 17.88
C ALA A 26 3.14 22.29 16.58
N GLU A 27 1.89 21.90 16.60
CA GLU A 27 1.18 21.40 15.41
C GLU A 27 1.08 22.48 14.33
N LEU A 28 0.67 23.69 14.71
CA LEU A 28 0.58 24.80 13.77
C LEU A 28 1.93 25.11 13.11
N MET A 29 3.01 25.11 13.92
CA MET A 29 4.36 25.26 13.39
C MET A 29 4.71 24.21 12.32
N VAL A 30 4.42 22.93 12.61
CA VAL A 30 4.70 21.84 11.65
C VAL A 30 3.89 22.01 10.38
N LYS A 31 2.60 22.35 10.50
CA LYS A 31 1.71 22.60 9.34
C LYS A 31 2.19 23.76 8.48
N ASP A 32 2.53 24.88 9.10
CA ASP A 32 3.01 26.07 8.40
C ASP A 32 4.34 25.79 7.69
N LEU A 33 5.26 25.09 8.35
CA LEU A 33 6.53 24.69 7.74
C LEU A 33 6.32 23.72 6.59
N ALA A 34 5.49 22.68 6.77
CA ALA A 34 5.19 21.73 5.71
C ALA A 34 4.62 22.46 4.48
N LYS A 35 3.65 23.36 4.68
CA LYS A 35 3.08 24.18 3.61
C LYS A 35 4.14 25.07 2.92
N LYS A 36 5.00 25.74 3.70
CA LYS A 36 6.10 26.57 3.19
C LYS A 36 7.07 25.78 2.31
N MET A 37 7.35 24.52 2.70
CA MET A 37 8.26 23.64 1.95
C MET A 37 7.56 22.82 0.84
N GLY A 38 6.24 23.01 0.64
CA GLY A 38 5.46 22.32 -0.40
C GLY A 38 5.14 20.86 -0.07
N TYR A 39 5.08 20.51 1.21
CA TYR A 39 4.77 19.17 1.70
C TYR A 39 3.33 19.07 2.20
N GLN A 40 2.75 17.88 2.11
CA GLN A 40 1.43 17.58 2.67
C GLN A 40 1.52 17.29 4.17
N CYS A 41 0.50 17.72 4.90
CA CYS A 41 0.40 17.49 6.34
C CYS A 41 -1.03 17.08 6.71
N PHE A 42 -1.19 15.96 7.40
CA PHE A 42 -2.48 15.38 7.77
C PHE A 42 -2.42 14.66 9.12
N ARG A 43 -3.56 14.21 9.62
CA ARG A 43 -3.66 13.43 10.86
C ARG A 43 -4.14 12.01 10.56
N ILE A 44 -3.50 11.03 11.18
CA ILE A 44 -3.95 9.64 11.23
C ILE A 44 -3.87 9.19 12.69
N GLU A 45 -4.94 8.62 13.22
CA GLU A 45 -5.01 8.07 14.59
C GLU A 45 -4.47 9.01 15.68
N GLY A 46 -4.75 10.30 15.52
CA GLY A 46 -4.32 11.33 16.49
C GLY A 46 -2.87 11.81 16.33
N MET A 47 -2.06 11.16 15.51
CA MET A 47 -0.69 11.59 15.18
C MET A 47 -0.69 12.57 14.00
N LEU A 48 0.24 13.51 14.03
CA LEU A 48 0.47 14.43 12.91
C LEU A 48 1.53 13.85 12.00
N LEU A 49 1.23 13.83 10.69
CA LEU A 49 2.14 13.33 9.65
C LEU A 49 2.49 14.42 8.68
N VAL A 50 3.76 14.46 8.27
CA VAL A 50 4.22 15.26 7.13
C VAL A 50 4.76 14.30 6.07
N GLN A 51 4.18 14.34 4.88
CA GLN A 51 4.60 13.54 3.74
C GLN A 51 5.54 14.37 2.86
N LEU A 52 6.80 13.96 2.77
CA LEU A 52 7.82 14.62 1.94
C LEU A 52 7.90 14.04 0.53
N CYS A 53 7.56 12.76 0.40
CA CYS A 53 7.42 12.04 -0.87
C CYS A 53 6.49 10.84 -0.66
N PRO A 54 6.00 10.18 -1.72
CA PRO A 54 5.34 8.88 -1.58
C PRO A 54 6.22 7.91 -0.78
N GLU A 55 5.65 7.12 0.13
CA GLU A 55 6.37 6.25 1.09
C GLU A 55 7.28 6.98 2.09
N GLY A 56 7.30 8.31 2.09
CA GLY A 56 8.17 9.09 2.97
C GLY A 56 7.40 9.99 3.93
N TYR A 57 7.32 9.57 5.19
CA TYR A 57 6.55 10.25 6.24
C TYR A 57 7.42 10.59 7.44
N ILE A 58 7.18 11.77 8.04
CA ILE A 58 7.65 12.14 9.37
C ILE A 58 6.45 12.10 10.31
N TRP A 59 6.52 11.28 11.34
CA TRP A 59 5.50 11.13 12.35
C TRP A 59 5.81 12.02 13.54
N PHE A 60 4.84 12.82 13.96
CA PHE A 60 4.95 13.72 15.11
C PHE A 60 3.94 13.37 16.20
N ASN A 61 4.41 13.43 17.43
CA ASN A 61 3.61 13.18 18.60
C ASN A 61 4.01 14.19 19.68
N TRP A 62 3.03 14.63 20.48
CA TRP A 62 3.24 15.53 21.60
C TRP A 62 3.36 14.77 22.91
N ASN A 63 4.47 14.91 23.63
CA ASN A 63 4.69 14.27 24.91
C ASN A 63 5.47 15.18 25.87
N LYS A 64 4.94 15.40 27.08
CA LYS A 64 5.59 16.12 28.19
C LYS A 64 6.30 17.42 27.76
N ARG A 65 5.60 18.30 27.05
CA ARG A 65 6.11 19.58 26.50
C ARG A 65 7.18 19.43 25.42
N LYS A 66 7.30 18.29 24.79
CA LYS A 66 8.18 18.06 23.66
C LYS A 66 7.36 17.64 22.47
N LEU A 67 7.73 18.15 21.31
CA LEU A 67 7.33 17.57 20.05
C LEU A 67 8.39 16.53 19.70
N GLN A 68 7.99 15.28 19.64
CA GLN A 68 8.88 14.16 19.31
C GLN A 68 8.32 13.34 18.17
N GLY A 69 9.15 12.52 17.56
CA GLY A 69 8.68 11.69 16.49
C GLY A 69 9.75 10.79 15.91
N GLU A 70 9.36 10.13 14.84
CA GLU A 70 10.28 9.30 14.07
C GLU A 70 9.94 9.31 12.58
N SER A 71 10.89 8.87 11.78
CA SER A 71 10.73 8.63 10.35
C SER A 71 11.48 7.37 9.98
N GLN A 72 10.80 6.40 9.37
CA GLN A 72 11.45 5.26 8.73
C GLN A 72 11.85 5.66 7.32
N THR A 73 13.12 5.49 6.97
CA THR A 73 13.67 6.05 5.74
C THR A 73 14.16 5.01 4.73
N ASN A 74 14.21 3.74 5.13
CA ASN A 74 14.76 2.67 4.32
C ASN A 74 14.00 2.41 3.00
N ILE A 75 12.71 2.68 2.91
CA ILE A 75 11.90 2.49 1.69
C ILE A 75 11.96 3.74 0.80
N ALA A 76 11.70 4.91 1.39
CA ALA A 76 11.72 6.16 0.64
C ALA A 76 13.12 6.52 0.14
N GLY A 77 14.19 6.10 0.86
CA GLY A 77 15.56 6.16 0.38
C GLY A 77 16.43 7.24 0.99
N PRO A 78 17.71 7.30 0.56
CA PRO A 78 18.71 8.19 1.18
C PRO A 78 18.42 9.67 0.97
N GLY A 79 17.87 10.09 -0.16
CA GLY A 79 17.48 11.49 -0.39
C GLY A 79 16.37 11.92 0.56
N PHE A 80 15.38 11.05 0.79
CA PHE A 80 14.35 11.29 1.80
C PHE A 80 14.95 11.42 3.21
N HIS A 81 15.91 10.58 3.58
CA HIS A 81 16.60 10.67 4.87
C HIS A 81 17.25 12.05 5.06
N ALA A 82 17.93 12.54 4.04
CA ALA A 82 18.52 13.88 4.06
C ALA A 82 17.45 14.99 4.19
N ALA A 83 16.35 14.88 3.45
CA ALA A 83 15.25 15.83 3.51
C ALA A 83 14.53 15.85 4.88
N VAL A 84 14.42 14.71 5.57
CA VAL A 84 13.92 14.64 6.95
C VAL A 84 14.82 15.46 7.88
N VAL A 85 16.14 15.32 7.76
CA VAL A 85 17.08 16.07 8.58
C VAL A 85 16.95 17.57 8.31
N GLU A 86 16.86 17.98 7.05
CA GLU A 86 16.66 19.38 6.65
C GLU A 86 15.36 19.96 7.23
N PHE A 87 14.25 19.23 7.09
CA PHE A 87 12.95 19.63 7.66
C PHE A 87 13.02 19.86 9.17
N LEU A 88 13.68 18.95 9.91
CA LEU A 88 13.81 19.06 11.37
C LEU A 88 14.69 20.25 11.79
N GLU A 89 15.73 20.57 11.02
CA GLU A 89 16.56 21.74 11.28
C GLU A 89 15.83 23.05 11.02
N GLU A 90 15.10 23.14 9.91
CA GLU A 90 14.25 24.30 9.62
C GLU A 90 13.20 24.49 10.73
N ALA A 91 12.54 23.41 11.18
CA ALA A 91 11.60 23.47 12.30
C ALA A 91 12.25 23.98 13.59
N ALA A 92 13.47 23.54 13.86
CA ALA A 92 14.22 23.97 15.05
C ALA A 92 14.68 25.44 14.96
N GLN A 93 15.08 25.90 13.79
CA GLN A 93 15.54 27.28 13.54
C GLN A 93 14.40 28.28 13.61
N GLU A 94 13.28 27.99 12.94
CA GLU A 94 12.13 28.91 12.86
C GLU A 94 11.58 29.33 14.23
N LYS A 95 11.52 28.41 15.17
CA LYS A 95 11.02 28.69 16.55
C LYS A 95 12.15 28.72 17.61
N LYS A 96 13.42 28.73 17.19
CA LYS A 96 14.59 28.70 18.09
C LYS A 96 14.54 27.57 19.11
N LEU A 97 14.09 26.38 18.67
CA LEU A 97 13.98 25.19 19.49
C LEU A 97 15.33 24.48 19.61
N LYS A 98 15.44 23.64 20.64
CA LYS A 98 16.52 22.67 20.76
C LYS A 98 16.09 21.38 20.08
N LEU A 99 16.81 21.00 19.04
CA LEU A 99 16.66 19.74 18.33
C LEU A 99 17.62 18.69 18.90
N ARG A 100 17.12 17.49 19.14
CA ARG A 100 17.90 16.28 19.40
C ARG A 100 17.51 15.26 18.38
N VAL A 101 18.49 14.60 17.76
CA VAL A 101 18.31 13.59 16.73
C VAL A 101 19.10 12.35 17.08
N GLU A 102 18.45 11.20 16.97
CA GLU A 102 19.07 9.88 16.95
C GLU A 102 19.07 9.39 15.51
N ASP A 103 20.20 9.48 14.88
CA ASP A 103 20.46 9.01 13.51
C ASP A 103 21.64 8.05 13.51
N ARG A 104 21.35 6.75 13.33
CA ARG A 104 22.40 5.72 13.32
C ARG A 104 23.29 5.78 12.10
N THR A 105 22.88 6.46 11.02
CA THR A 105 23.71 6.65 9.84
C THR A 105 24.81 7.67 10.08
N GLY A 106 24.63 8.53 11.07
CA GLY A 106 25.52 9.65 11.41
C GLY A 106 25.41 10.81 10.44
N TYR A 107 24.47 10.79 9.49
CA TYR A 107 24.32 11.86 8.49
C TYR A 107 23.94 13.20 9.14
N PHE A 108 23.09 13.18 10.17
CA PHE A 108 22.75 14.42 10.91
C PHE A 108 23.96 15.20 11.39
N ILE A 109 25.04 14.51 11.78
CA ILE A 109 26.27 15.16 12.30
C ILE A 109 27.28 15.39 11.19
N LYS A 110 27.53 14.36 10.36
CA LYS A 110 28.66 14.36 9.41
C LYS A 110 28.36 15.02 8.08
N ARG A 111 27.10 15.06 7.68
CA ARG A 111 26.64 15.56 6.38
C ARG A 111 27.27 14.88 5.15
N ASP A 112 27.85 13.71 5.35
CA ASP A 112 28.40 12.90 4.28
C ASP A 112 27.31 12.03 3.66
N PHE A 113 26.63 12.57 2.64
CA PHE A 113 25.54 11.90 1.95
C PHE A 113 26.00 10.63 1.23
N LEU A 114 27.16 10.67 0.57
CA LEU A 114 27.67 9.53 -0.20
C LEU A 114 28.03 8.36 0.72
N ALA A 115 28.70 8.63 1.84
CA ALA A 115 28.99 7.60 2.82
C ALA A 115 27.73 7.03 3.45
N MET A 116 26.73 7.86 3.79
CA MET A 116 25.46 7.42 4.29
C MET A 116 24.74 6.49 3.28
N ARG A 117 24.59 6.95 2.03
CA ARG A 117 23.95 6.20 0.96
C ARG A 117 24.59 4.83 0.76
N GLN A 118 25.92 4.80 0.62
CA GLN A 118 26.66 3.57 0.34
C GLN A 118 26.63 2.58 1.51
N LYS A 119 26.96 3.05 2.73
CA LYS A 119 27.15 2.16 3.89
C LYS A 119 25.87 1.68 4.54
N TYR A 120 24.78 2.44 4.39
CA TYR A 120 23.51 2.08 5.06
C TYR A 120 22.43 1.71 4.07
N PHE A 121 22.12 2.52 3.08
CA PHE A 121 20.99 2.26 2.18
C PHE A 121 21.32 1.20 1.14
N TYR A 122 22.43 1.32 0.45
CA TYR A 122 22.80 0.32 -0.57
C TYR A 122 23.22 -1.00 0.05
N GLN A 123 23.87 -0.99 1.20
CA GLN A 123 24.15 -2.20 1.94
C GLN A 123 22.85 -2.87 2.41
N TRP A 124 21.92 -2.10 3.00
CA TRP A 124 20.62 -2.62 3.39
C TRP A 124 19.84 -3.23 2.22
N PHE A 125 19.86 -2.56 1.06
CA PHE A 125 19.21 -3.07 -0.15
C PHE A 125 19.90 -4.35 -0.66
N SER A 126 21.22 -4.41 -0.63
CA SER A 126 21.98 -5.63 -1.00
C SER A 126 21.62 -6.79 -0.07
N ASP A 127 21.66 -6.56 1.24
CA ASP A 127 21.29 -7.57 2.24
C ASP A 127 19.84 -8.07 2.04
N LEU A 128 18.91 -7.16 1.65
CA LEU A 128 17.53 -7.51 1.33
C LEU A 128 17.47 -8.40 0.08
N MET A 129 18.20 -8.06 -0.97
CA MET A 129 18.20 -8.84 -2.21
C MET A 129 18.86 -10.22 -2.00
N ASP A 130 19.92 -10.29 -1.19
CA ASP A 130 20.54 -11.55 -0.77
C ASP A 130 19.52 -12.43 -0.04
N LEU A 131 18.77 -11.88 0.90
CA LEU A 131 17.72 -12.60 1.60
C LEU A 131 16.63 -13.12 0.65
N VAL A 132 16.14 -12.25 -0.26
CA VAL A 132 15.10 -12.59 -1.24
C VAL A 132 15.58 -13.65 -2.23
N SER A 133 16.84 -13.63 -2.63
CA SER A 133 17.40 -14.63 -3.55
C SER A 133 17.33 -16.05 -2.99
N GLY A 134 17.25 -16.22 -1.68
CA GLY A 134 17.06 -17.50 -1.00
C GLY A 134 15.61 -17.97 -0.88
N TRP A 135 14.63 -17.16 -1.33
CA TRP A 135 13.24 -17.52 -1.24
C TRP A 135 12.82 -18.45 -2.39
N SER A 136 11.69 -19.16 -2.19
CA SER A 136 11.17 -20.08 -3.20
C SER A 136 10.66 -19.33 -4.43
N GLU A 137 11.10 -19.72 -5.63
CA GLU A 137 10.59 -19.18 -6.89
C GLU A 137 9.08 -19.45 -7.12
N LYS A 138 8.50 -20.38 -6.37
CA LYS A 138 7.07 -20.71 -6.42
C LYS A 138 6.23 -19.83 -5.49
N GLY A 139 6.85 -18.95 -4.71
CA GLY A 139 6.16 -18.05 -3.79
C GLY A 139 5.69 -16.77 -4.49
N GLU A 140 4.72 -16.14 -3.88
CA GLU A 140 4.22 -14.81 -4.23
C GLU A 140 4.66 -13.86 -3.13
N TYR A 141 5.47 -12.85 -3.45
CA TYR A 141 6.06 -11.96 -2.46
C TYR A 141 5.79 -10.51 -2.80
N MET A 142 5.38 -9.75 -1.79
CA MET A 142 5.09 -8.33 -1.88
C MET A 142 5.94 -7.55 -0.88
N PHE A 143 6.40 -6.40 -1.31
CA PHE A 143 7.13 -5.47 -0.47
C PHE A 143 6.46 -4.09 -0.53
N CYS A 144 6.23 -3.46 0.62
CA CYS A 144 5.53 -2.18 0.74
C CYS A 144 4.04 -2.23 0.36
N TRP A 145 3.40 -3.38 0.50
CA TRP A 145 1.97 -3.55 0.32
C TRP A 145 1.28 -3.89 1.64
N PRO A 146 0.03 -3.46 1.85
CA PRO A 146 -0.76 -3.92 2.99
C PRO A 146 -0.88 -5.44 3.01
N ALA A 147 -0.73 -6.05 4.19
CA ALA A 147 -0.78 -7.52 4.34
C ALA A 147 -2.12 -8.14 3.92
N ILE A 148 -3.20 -7.35 3.90
CA ILE A 148 -4.53 -7.78 3.44
C ILE A 148 -4.60 -7.97 1.91
N TYR A 149 -3.63 -7.43 1.15
CA TYR A 149 -3.57 -7.59 -0.29
C TYR A 149 -2.61 -8.71 -0.66
N TYR A 150 -3.16 -9.78 -1.16
CA TYR A 150 -2.41 -10.93 -1.65
C TYR A 150 -2.37 -10.89 -3.18
N VAL A 151 -1.18 -11.06 -3.75
CA VAL A 151 -1.01 -11.02 -5.21
C VAL A 151 -1.42 -12.37 -5.82
N PRO A 152 -2.11 -12.39 -6.96
CA PRO A 152 -2.50 -13.63 -7.61
C PRO A 152 -1.29 -14.44 -8.11
N SER A 153 -1.47 -15.77 -8.24
CA SER A 153 -0.42 -16.76 -8.58
C SER A 153 0.34 -16.47 -9.87
N ARG A 154 -0.23 -15.74 -10.83
CA ARG A 154 0.48 -15.33 -12.05
C ARG A 154 1.64 -14.35 -11.78
N GLN A 155 1.78 -13.86 -10.56
CA GLN A 155 2.94 -13.09 -10.09
C GLN A 155 4.02 -14.00 -9.47
N GLU A 156 3.88 -15.32 -9.54
CA GLU A 156 4.92 -16.25 -9.11
C GLU A 156 6.26 -15.93 -9.76
N GLY A 157 7.33 -16.15 -9.01
CA GLY A 157 8.69 -15.87 -9.47
C GLY A 157 9.06 -14.39 -9.52
N LYS A 158 8.22 -13.51 -8.92
CA LYS A 158 8.47 -12.07 -8.84
C LYS A 158 8.39 -11.56 -7.40
N LEU A 159 9.24 -10.60 -7.10
CA LEU A 159 9.10 -9.71 -5.94
C LEU A 159 8.42 -8.43 -6.40
N ILE A 160 7.23 -8.15 -5.88
CA ILE A 160 6.49 -6.93 -6.18
C ILE A 160 6.88 -5.86 -5.17
N THR A 161 7.33 -4.70 -5.67
CA THR A 161 7.67 -3.53 -4.86
C THR A 161 6.72 -2.36 -5.15
N HIS A 162 6.86 -1.30 -4.38
CA HIS A 162 6.08 -0.07 -4.55
C HIS A 162 6.38 0.70 -5.86
N ILE A 163 7.47 0.39 -6.55
CA ILE A 163 7.85 1.03 -7.83
C ILE A 163 7.68 0.09 -9.01
N ARG A 164 8.19 -1.16 -8.91
CA ARG A 164 8.15 -2.16 -9.99
C ARG A 164 8.23 -3.59 -9.43
N SER A 165 8.02 -4.58 -10.29
CA SER A 165 8.31 -5.98 -9.98
C SER A 165 9.73 -6.33 -10.39
N PHE A 166 10.38 -7.23 -9.64
CA PHE A 166 11.66 -7.86 -9.96
C PHE A 166 11.44 -9.36 -10.08
N SER A 167 11.88 -9.98 -11.16
CA SER A 167 11.88 -11.44 -11.25
C SER A 167 12.97 -12.04 -10.35
N PHE A 168 12.76 -13.24 -9.83
CA PHE A 168 13.81 -13.92 -9.05
C PHE A 168 15.08 -14.17 -9.84
N LYS A 169 14.97 -14.40 -11.16
CA LYS A 169 16.11 -14.50 -12.07
C LYS A 169 16.91 -13.20 -12.14
N GLU A 170 16.21 -12.08 -12.20
CA GLU A 170 16.79 -10.73 -12.19
C GLU A 170 17.50 -10.47 -10.84
N ILE A 171 16.86 -10.81 -9.71
CA ILE A 171 17.44 -10.69 -8.37
C ILE A 171 18.70 -11.57 -8.23
N ALA A 172 18.63 -12.83 -8.64
CA ALA A 172 19.78 -13.73 -8.60
C ALA A 172 20.96 -13.21 -9.46
N GLY A 173 20.68 -12.70 -10.66
CA GLY A 173 21.68 -12.08 -11.51
C GLY A 173 22.31 -10.83 -10.87
N MET A 174 21.52 -10.01 -10.23
CA MET A 174 21.93 -8.81 -9.50
C MET A 174 22.87 -9.14 -8.33
N VAL A 175 22.49 -10.12 -7.52
CA VAL A 175 23.28 -10.60 -6.39
C VAL A 175 24.60 -11.19 -6.87
N HIS A 176 24.54 -12.07 -7.86
CA HIS A 176 25.73 -12.74 -8.40
C HIS A 176 26.74 -11.78 -9.06
N SER A 177 26.27 -10.73 -9.73
CA SER A 177 27.13 -9.73 -10.38
C SER A 177 27.61 -8.59 -9.47
N GLY A 178 27.11 -8.51 -8.23
CA GLY A 178 27.37 -7.39 -7.32
C GLY A 178 26.78 -6.05 -7.79
N MET A 179 25.82 -6.08 -8.75
CA MET A 179 25.21 -4.88 -9.34
C MET A 179 23.97 -4.36 -8.61
N SER A 180 23.75 -4.76 -7.35
CA SER A 180 22.62 -4.34 -6.54
C SER A 180 22.41 -2.81 -6.51
N VAL A 181 23.51 -2.04 -6.55
CA VAL A 181 23.47 -0.56 -6.57
C VAL A 181 22.73 0.00 -7.79
N ALA A 182 22.86 -0.62 -8.97
CA ALA A 182 22.17 -0.17 -10.18
C ALA A 182 20.64 -0.29 -10.02
N PHE A 183 20.19 -1.36 -9.37
CA PHE A 183 18.78 -1.62 -9.12
C PHE A 183 18.19 -0.82 -7.94
N ALA A 184 19.04 -0.40 -7.01
CA ALA A 184 18.61 0.46 -5.88
C ALA A 184 17.94 1.76 -6.36
N LYS A 185 18.34 2.26 -7.54
CA LYS A 185 17.73 3.45 -8.17
C LYS A 185 16.28 3.24 -8.62
N ASP A 186 15.86 1.99 -8.85
CA ASP A 186 14.51 1.61 -9.21
C ASP A 186 13.73 1.01 -8.03
N PHE A 187 14.34 1.04 -6.83
CA PHE A 187 13.72 0.64 -5.57
C PHE A 187 13.44 1.83 -4.66
N PHE A 188 14.42 2.72 -4.45
CA PHE A 188 14.22 3.90 -3.62
C PHE A 188 13.44 4.98 -4.38
N VAL A 189 12.43 5.55 -3.74
CA VAL A 189 11.67 6.69 -4.30
C VAL A 189 12.58 7.88 -4.51
N TRP A 190 13.39 8.20 -3.50
CA TRP A 190 14.30 9.35 -3.49
C TRP A 190 15.74 8.89 -3.21
N ASN A 191 16.47 8.61 -4.29
CA ASN A 191 17.79 8.00 -4.21
C ASN A 191 18.94 9.01 -4.07
N ASP A 192 18.85 10.20 -4.65
CA ASP A 192 19.90 11.20 -4.66
C ASP A 192 19.57 12.40 -3.76
N LEU A 193 20.55 13.22 -3.44
CA LEU A 193 20.37 14.40 -2.56
C LEU A 193 19.34 15.37 -3.14
N GLN A 194 19.41 15.58 -4.46
CA GLN A 194 18.47 16.42 -5.19
C GLN A 194 17.34 15.56 -5.79
N LYS A 195 16.18 16.19 -5.98
CA LYS A 195 15.05 15.57 -6.69
C LYS A 195 15.35 15.56 -8.20
N ASP A 196 15.87 14.45 -8.68
CA ASP A 196 16.22 14.22 -10.08
C ASP A 196 15.02 13.62 -10.89
N ALA A 197 15.24 13.33 -12.15
CA ALA A 197 14.23 12.70 -13.02
C ALA A 197 13.72 11.37 -12.45
N ARG A 198 14.60 10.58 -11.84
CA ARG A 198 14.21 9.29 -11.22
C ARG A 198 13.31 9.49 -10.01
N TYR A 199 13.57 10.50 -9.19
CA TYR A 199 12.67 10.84 -8.08
C TYR A 199 11.25 11.10 -8.57
N TYR A 200 11.09 11.89 -9.63
CA TYR A 200 9.76 12.23 -10.17
C TYR A 200 9.10 11.00 -10.79
N ARG A 201 9.81 10.24 -11.61
CA ARG A 201 9.29 8.98 -12.18
C ARG A 201 8.93 7.97 -11.09
N ASN A 202 9.80 7.71 -10.12
CA ASN A 202 9.56 6.77 -9.03
C ASN A 202 8.37 7.19 -8.17
N SER A 203 8.22 8.49 -7.90
CA SER A 203 7.05 9.02 -7.20
C SER A 203 5.74 8.74 -7.94
N ALA A 204 5.72 8.92 -9.27
CA ALA A 204 4.57 8.56 -10.10
C ALA A 204 4.28 7.06 -10.06
N MET A 205 5.32 6.22 -10.12
CA MET A 205 5.19 4.77 -10.05
C MET A 205 4.59 4.29 -8.73
N VAL A 206 4.98 4.90 -7.60
CA VAL A 206 4.37 4.59 -6.30
C VAL A 206 2.88 4.94 -6.30
N LEU A 207 2.50 6.11 -6.82
CA LEU A 207 1.09 6.48 -6.93
C LEU A 207 0.31 5.52 -7.83
N LEU A 208 0.89 5.11 -8.96
CA LEU A 208 0.31 4.11 -9.86
C LEU A 208 0.09 2.76 -9.15
N ASN A 209 1.05 2.32 -8.36
CA ASN A 209 0.96 1.03 -7.67
C ASN A 209 0.07 1.06 -6.42
N GLN A 210 0.01 2.19 -5.70
CA GLN A 210 -0.76 2.30 -4.46
C GLN A 210 -2.17 2.84 -4.66
N SER A 211 -2.34 3.86 -5.50
CA SER A 211 -3.64 4.51 -5.71
C SER A 211 -4.38 3.94 -6.92
N CYS A 212 -3.65 3.57 -7.96
CA CYS A 212 -4.23 2.92 -9.16
C CYS A 212 -4.02 1.40 -9.14
N TYR A 213 -3.96 0.79 -7.98
CA TYR A 213 -3.65 -0.64 -7.80
C TYR A 213 -4.56 -1.57 -8.60
N PHE A 214 -5.77 -1.15 -8.91
CA PHE A 214 -6.70 -1.88 -9.78
C PHE A 214 -6.60 -1.38 -11.22
N MET A 215 -6.90 -0.13 -11.46
CA MET A 215 -6.74 0.60 -12.73
C MET A 215 -6.79 2.10 -12.46
N PRO A 216 -6.14 2.96 -13.26
CA PRO A 216 -6.45 4.38 -13.26
C PRO A 216 -7.95 4.60 -13.49
N SER A 217 -8.57 5.50 -12.75
CA SER A 217 -10.01 5.77 -12.79
C SER A 217 -10.32 7.24 -12.51
N GLN A 218 -11.57 7.64 -12.77
CA GLN A 218 -12.12 8.97 -12.45
C GLN A 218 -13.38 8.88 -11.58
N ARG A 219 -13.49 7.83 -10.77
CA ARG A 219 -14.70 7.57 -9.97
C ARG A 219 -14.88 8.54 -8.82
N SER A 220 -13.80 9.19 -8.38
CA SER A 220 -13.83 10.13 -7.26
C SER A 220 -12.95 11.36 -7.54
N THR A 221 -13.14 12.42 -6.76
CA THR A 221 -12.26 13.61 -6.81
C THR A 221 -10.82 13.27 -6.42
N GLN A 222 -10.64 12.26 -5.57
CA GLN A 222 -9.32 11.75 -5.21
C GLN A 222 -8.64 11.06 -6.39
N ASP A 223 -9.36 10.25 -7.16
CA ASP A 223 -8.83 9.61 -8.38
C ASP A 223 -8.35 10.68 -9.37
N VAL A 224 -9.16 11.70 -9.63
CA VAL A 224 -8.80 12.83 -10.53
C VAL A 224 -7.54 13.52 -10.03
N TYR A 225 -7.47 13.84 -8.75
CA TYR A 225 -6.28 14.46 -8.15
C TYR A 225 -5.03 13.59 -8.33
N VAL A 226 -5.15 12.27 -8.09
CA VAL A 226 -4.04 11.32 -8.24
C VAL A 226 -3.59 11.24 -9.70
N ASN A 227 -4.53 11.17 -10.66
CA ASN A 227 -4.23 11.15 -12.09
C ASN A 227 -3.44 12.39 -12.52
N GLN A 228 -3.92 13.58 -12.15
CA GLN A 228 -3.22 14.85 -12.44
C GLN A 228 -1.82 14.86 -11.84
N ARG A 229 -1.69 14.39 -10.61
CA ARG A 229 -0.39 14.31 -9.96
C ARG A 229 0.58 13.36 -10.64
N ILE A 230 0.11 12.21 -11.14
CA ILE A 230 0.89 11.25 -11.92
C ILE A 230 1.38 11.90 -13.22
N ILE A 231 0.50 12.57 -13.96
CA ILE A 231 0.83 13.29 -15.20
C ILE A 231 1.94 14.31 -14.93
N GLU A 232 1.76 15.21 -13.96
CA GLU A 232 2.75 16.24 -13.60
C GLU A 232 4.13 15.65 -13.27
N LEU A 233 4.16 14.56 -12.50
CA LEU A 233 5.40 13.91 -12.09
C LEU A 233 6.11 13.25 -13.27
N LEU A 234 5.36 12.58 -14.15
CA LEU A 234 5.92 11.92 -15.33
C LEU A 234 6.45 12.94 -16.34
N GLU A 235 5.70 13.99 -16.65
CA GLU A 235 6.14 15.05 -17.55
C GLU A 235 7.39 15.74 -17.04
N LYS A 236 7.44 16.03 -15.73
CA LYS A 236 8.63 16.62 -15.10
C LYS A 236 9.83 15.68 -15.16
N ALA A 237 9.65 14.39 -14.99
CA ALA A 237 10.70 13.40 -15.14
C ALA A 237 11.27 13.39 -16.56
N TYR A 238 10.40 13.37 -17.58
CA TYR A 238 10.79 13.37 -18.98
C TYR A 238 11.52 14.65 -19.39
N VAL A 239 11.05 15.82 -18.95
CA VAL A 239 11.71 17.11 -19.22
C VAL A 239 13.14 17.15 -18.66
N MET A 240 13.36 16.52 -17.49
CA MET A 240 14.70 16.48 -16.86
C MET A 240 15.63 15.45 -17.50
N ASP A 241 15.09 14.33 -17.96
CA ASP A 241 15.83 13.23 -18.59
C ASP A 241 14.94 12.52 -19.62
N PRO A 242 15.04 12.89 -20.91
CA PRO A 242 14.25 12.25 -21.96
C PRO A 242 14.56 10.75 -22.18
N ASP A 243 15.72 10.28 -21.71
CA ASP A 243 16.13 8.88 -21.84
C ASP A 243 15.72 8.03 -20.63
N ILE A 244 15.01 8.61 -19.65
CA ILE A 244 14.53 7.86 -18.49
C ILE A 244 13.54 6.77 -18.94
N PRO A 245 13.64 5.53 -18.40
CA PRO A 245 12.60 4.52 -18.62
C PRO A 245 11.24 5.04 -18.19
N PHE A 246 10.26 5.03 -19.09
CA PHE A 246 9.01 5.78 -18.98
C PHE A 246 7.79 4.89 -19.22
N PRO A 247 6.71 4.96 -18.39
CA PRO A 247 5.49 4.19 -18.54
C PRO A 247 4.55 4.82 -19.60
N HIS A 248 4.96 4.85 -20.85
CA HIS A 248 4.35 5.66 -21.90
C HIS A 248 2.89 5.30 -22.17
N LYS A 249 2.57 4.00 -22.27
CA LYS A 249 1.18 3.56 -22.51
C LYS A 249 0.27 4.02 -21.38
N THR A 250 0.66 3.75 -20.12
CA THR A 250 -0.11 4.16 -18.94
C THR A 250 -0.25 5.68 -18.84
N TYR A 251 0.80 6.43 -19.19
CA TYR A 251 0.74 7.89 -19.26
C TYR A 251 -0.32 8.36 -20.26
N LEU A 252 -0.33 7.80 -21.48
CA LEU A 252 -1.33 8.14 -22.50
C LEU A 252 -2.75 7.76 -22.06
N ASP A 253 -2.93 6.60 -21.43
CA ASP A 253 -4.22 6.14 -20.92
C ASP A 253 -4.77 7.11 -19.84
N ILE A 254 -3.91 7.59 -18.93
CA ILE A 254 -4.31 8.56 -17.91
C ILE A 254 -4.59 9.94 -18.52
N CYS A 255 -3.78 10.40 -19.48
CA CYS A 255 -4.04 11.64 -20.20
C CYS A 255 -5.40 11.61 -20.90
N ALA A 256 -5.73 10.51 -21.57
CA ALA A 256 -7.01 10.32 -22.23
C ALA A 256 -8.17 10.33 -21.23
N LEU A 257 -7.99 9.65 -20.09
CA LEU A 257 -8.98 9.59 -19.01
C LEU A 257 -9.25 10.97 -18.41
N ASP A 258 -8.21 11.78 -18.21
CA ASP A 258 -8.29 13.11 -17.56
C ASP A 258 -8.47 14.26 -18.57
N SER A 259 -8.70 13.96 -19.86
CA SER A 259 -8.80 14.93 -20.96
C SER A 259 -7.59 15.89 -21.04
N HIS A 260 -6.43 15.41 -20.61
CA HIS A 260 -5.15 16.12 -20.67
C HIS A 260 -4.48 15.91 -22.04
N THR A 261 -4.00 16.97 -22.67
CA THR A 261 -3.22 16.83 -23.91
C THR A 261 -1.84 16.30 -23.61
N PRO A 262 -1.47 15.09 -24.08
CA PRO A 262 -0.16 14.53 -23.81
C PRO A 262 0.97 15.44 -24.30
N MET A 263 2.06 15.50 -23.54
CA MET A 263 3.29 16.17 -23.95
C MET A 263 3.87 15.52 -25.22
N GLU A 264 4.35 16.33 -26.16
CA GLU A 264 5.08 15.84 -27.32
C GLU A 264 6.44 15.26 -26.88
N MET A 265 6.67 13.97 -27.15
CA MET A 265 7.88 13.24 -26.81
C MET A 265 8.62 12.82 -28.09
N LYS A 266 9.87 13.27 -28.27
CA LYS A 266 10.68 12.95 -29.47
C LYS A 266 11.14 11.49 -29.49
N SER A 267 11.42 10.92 -28.34
CA SER A 267 11.79 9.52 -28.12
C SER A 267 11.30 9.07 -26.77
N VAL A 268 11.00 7.79 -26.63
CA VAL A 268 10.58 7.22 -25.34
C VAL A 268 11.33 5.93 -25.10
N ASN A 269 12.08 5.89 -24.03
CA ASN A 269 12.65 4.66 -23.50
C ASN A 269 11.55 3.93 -22.72
N LEU A 270 10.98 2.88 -23.32
CA LEU A 270 9.84 2.17 -22.72
C LEU A 270 10.26 1.43 -21.44
N MET A 271 9.49 1.62 -20.41
CA MET A 271 9.60 0.85 -19.18
C MET A 271 8.66 -0.35 -19.26
N ASP A 272 9.22 -1.55 -19.10
CA ASP A 272 8.41 -2.77 -18.98
C ASP A 272 7.84 -2.89 -17.57
N ILE A 273 6.64 -2.34 -17.40
CA ILE A 273 5.94 -2.30 -16.13
C ILE A 273 4.48 -2.76 -16.22
N GLU A 274 4.07 -3.26 -17.38
CA GLU A 274 2.66 -3.65 -17.60
C GLU A 274 2.15 -4.64 -16.55
N ASP A 275 3.04 -5.46 -16.02
CA ASP A 275 2.73 -6.40 -14.93
C ASP A 275 2.64 -5.77 -13.54
N SER A 276 3.22 -4.59 -13.31
CA SER A 276 3.23 -3.95 -11.99
C SER A 276 2.09 -2.94 -11.82
N ILE A 277 1.72 -2.22 -12.87
CA ILE A 277 0.62 -1.26 -12.80
C ILE A 277 -0.72 -2.00 -12.83
N GLY A 278 -1.60 -1.62 -11.92
CA GLY A 278 -2.89 -2.28 -11.77
C GLY A 278 -2.73 -3.77 -11.43
N CYS A 279 -1.79 -4.12 -10.55
CA CYS A 279 -1.57 -5.49 -10.10
C CYS A 279 -2.85 -6.15 -9.55
N ARG A 280 -3.81 -5.35 -9.11
CA ARG A 280 -5.14 -5.79 -8.64
C ARG A 280 -6.21 -5.78 -9.73
N LYS A 281 -5.89 -5.54 -10.99
CA LYS A 281 -6.86 -5.63 -12.12
C LYS A 281 -7.42 -7.03 -12.33
N TYR A 282 -6.84 -8.03 -11.66
CA TYR A 282 -7.26 -9.42 -11.66
C TYR A 282 -7.76 -9.85 -10.29
N LEU A 283 -7.89 -11.15 -10.07
CA LEU A 283 -8.20 -11.70 -8.75
C LEU A 283 -7.04 -11.47 -7.78
N VAL A 284 -7.35 -11.06 -6.56
CA VAL A 284 -6.42 -10.98 -5.44
C VAL A 284 -6.92 -11.86 -4.30
N TYR A 285 -5.98 -12.43 -3.53
CA TYR A 285 -6.35 -13.23 -2.38
C TYR A 285 -6.51 -12.36 -1.14
N ARG A 286 -7.62 -12.54 -0.45
CA ARG A 286 -7.87 -11.94 0.87
C ARG A 286 -7.59 -12.98 1.93
N LYS A 287 -6.73 -12.64 2.90
CA LYS A 287 -6.29 -13.55 3.95
C LYS A 287 -6.99 -13.22 5.26
N ILE A 288 -7.58 -14.25 5.88
CA ILE A 288 -8.20 -14.21 7.20
C ILE A 288 -7.62 -15.39 8.01
N GLY A 289 -6.81 -15.09 9.01
CA GLY A 289 -6.06 -16.12 9.74
C GLY A 289 -5.13 -16.91 8.82
N ASN A 290 -5.30 -18.23 8.77
CA ASN A 290 -4.55 -19.15 7.89
C ASN A 290 -5.31 -19.53 6.61
N MET A 291 -6.48 -18.96 6.37
CA MET A 291 -7.27 -19.18 5.17
C MET A 291 -7.27 -17.93 4.29
N SER A 292 -7.38 -18.12 2.99
CA SER A 292 -7.52 -17.03 2.02
C SER A 292 -8.48 -17.43 0.91
N PHE A 293 -9.11 -16.47 0.28
CA PHE A 293 -9.98 -16.65 -0.88
C PHE A 293 -9.77 -15.55 -1.91
N ALA A 294 -10.05 -15.86 -3.17
CA ALA A 294 -9.84 -14.93 -4.26
C ALA A 294 -11.04 -14.01 -4.47
N LEU A 295 -10.79 -12.72 -4.59
CA LEU A 295 -11.76 -11.69 -4.97
C LEU A 295 -11.29 -10.90 -6.17
N PRO A 296 -12.19 -10.34 -6.99
CA PRO A 296 -11.82 -9.32 -7.95
C PRO A 296 -11.07 -8.17 -7.25
N GLY A 297 -10.01 -7.68 -7.88
CA GLY A 297 -9.11 -6.71 -7.24
C GLY A 297 -9.74 -5.35 -6.93
N ASN A 298 -10.90 -5.04 -7.56
CA ASN A 298 -11.69 -3.84 -7.30
C ASN A 298 -12.54 -3.91 -6.02
N PHE A 299 -12.60 -5.05 -5.35
CA PHE A 299 -13.32 -5.15 -4.08
C PHE A 299 -12.57 -4.41 -2.98
N LEU A 300 -13.27 -3.55 -2.28
CA LEU A 300 -12.78 -2.79 -1.14
C LEU A 300 -13.02 -3.57 0.16
N TYR A 301 -12.22 -3.28 1.16
CA TYR A 301 -12.38 -3.76 2.53
C TYR A 301 -12.93 -2.63 3.39
N ASP A 302 -13.97 -2.92 4.17
CA ASP A 302 -14.54 -1.96 5.10
C ASP A 302 -13.84 -2.09 6.46
N GLU A 303 -12.96 -1.14 6.75
CA GLU A 303 -12.22 -1.07 8.02
C GLU A 303 -13.04 -0.44 9.16
N GLU A 304 -14.14 0.24 8.83
CA GLU A 304 -14.97 0.94 9.83
C GLU A 304 -16.03 0.04 10.46
N ASP A 305 -16.29 -1.12 9.86
CA ASP A 305 -17.21 -2.11 10.42
C ASP A 305 -16.57 -2.81 11.62
N ASN A 306 -17.03 -2.49 12.83
CA ASN A 306 -16.66 -3.16 14.09
C ASN A 306 -17.28 -4.57 14.21
N SER A 307 -17.70 -5.19 13.11
CA SER A 307 -18.23 -6.55 13.11
C SER A 307 -17.12 -7.57 13.41
N ALA A 308 -17.51 -8.74 13.92
CA ALA A 308 -16.59 -9.86 14.10
C ALA A 308 -16.21 -10.53 12.78
N MET A 309 -16.58 -9.93 11.65
CA MET A 309 -16.39 -10.45 10.30
C MET A 309 -15.74 -9.39 9.42
N ASP A 310 -14.78 -9.81 8.60
CA ASP A 310 -14.24 -8.98 7.54
C ASP A 310 -15.31 -8.72 6.47
N HIS A 311 -15.48 -7.48 6.09
CA HIS A 311 -16.48 -7.06 5.12
C HIS A 311 -15.80 -6.56 3.84
N TYR A 312 -16.24 -7.11 2.70
CA TYR A 312 -15.77 -6.70 1.38
C TYR A 312 -16.95 -6.37 0.47
N TYR A 313 -16.79 -5.38 -0.40
CA TYR A 313 -17.81 -4.97 -1.35
C TYR A 313 -17.17 -4.53 -2.67
N ASP A 314 -17.91 -4.62 -3.78
CA ASP A 314 -17.45 -4.14 -5.06
C ASP A 314 -17.31 -2.61 -5.04
N GLY A 315 -16.12 -2.13 -5.40
CA GLY A 315 -15.77 -0.71 -5.32
C GLY A 315 -16.54 0.12 -6.34
N ARG A 316 -17.75 0.53 -6.00
CA ARG A 316 -18.53 1.53 -6.73
C ARG A 316 -18.75 2.74 -5.82
N ASP A 317 -18.43 3.92 -6.32
CA ASP A 317 -18.75 5.16 -5.63
C ASP A 317 -20.26 5.41 -5.67
N TYR A 318 -20.81 5.84 -4.54
CA TYR A 318 -22.18 6.35 -4.39
C TYR A 318 -23.35 5.39 -4.70
N GLY A 319 -23.63 4.52 -3.76
CA GLY A 319 -25.02 4.13 -3.56
C GLY A 319 -25.52 2.90 -4.30
N GLY A 320 -24.72 1.89 -4.51
CA GLY A 320 -25.26 0.67 -5.05
C GLY A 320 -24.22 -0.40 -5.31
N HIS A 321 -23.74 -1.03 -4.24
CA HIS A 321 -22.92 -2.23 -4.40
C HIS A 321 -23.77 -3.36 -4.94
N ASP A 322 -23.28 -4.06 -5.96
CA ASP A 322 -23.92 -5.27 -6.47
C ASP A 322 -23.56 -6.50 -5.62
N TYR A 323 -22.41 -6.46 -4.91
CA TYR A 323 -21.88 -7.57 -4.13
C TYR A 323 -21.43 -7.14 -2.76
N TYR A 324 -21.76 -7.96 -1.75
CA TYR A 324 -21.26 -7.87 -0.39
C TYR A 324 -20.75 -9.24 0.04
N ILE A 325 -19.59 -9.29 0.65
CA ILE A 325 -18.98 -10.51 1.16
C ILE A 325 -18.57 -10.30 2.60
N TYR A 326 -19.07 -11.17 3.47
CA TYR A 326 -18.72 -11.21 4.88
C TYR A 326 -17.96 -12.49 5.15
N ALA A 327 -16.78 -12.43 5.75
CA ALA A 327 -15.98 -13.58 6.03
C ALA A 327 -15.36 -13.54 7.43
N ALA A 328 -15.31 -14.66 8.12
CA ALA A 328 -14.66 -14.79 9.42
C ALA A 328 -14.09 -16.19 9.62
N VAL A 329 -13.01 -16.30 10.38
CA VAL A 329 -12.42 -17.57 10.80
C VAL A 329 -12.56 -17.70 12.31
N PHE A 330 -13.14 -18.80 12.74
CA PHE A 330 -13.33 -19.16 14.15
C PHE A 330 -12.44 -20.36 14.50
N ALA A 331 -11.73 -20.27 15.61
CA ALA A 331 -11.02 -21.41 16.21
C ALA A 331 -11.89 -22.05 17.31
N GLY A 332 -11.89 -23.36 17.40
CA GLY A 332 -12.63 -24.09 18.43
C GLY A 332 -12.29 -25.57 18.46
N ARG A 333 -12.51 -26.21 19.61
CA ARG A 333 -12.16 -27.62 19.83
C ARG A 333 -12.91 -28.62 18.94
N GLU A 334 -14.05 -28.22 18.39
CA GLU A 334 -14.85 -29.02 17.47
C GLU A 334 -15.30 -28.12 16.33
N ALA A 335 -14.63 -28.22 15.18
CA ALA A 335 -15.08 -27.57 13.97
C ALA A 335 -16.23 -28.40 13.36
N GLU A 336 -17.46 -28.02 13.67
CA GLU A 336 -18.68 -28.64 13.12
C GLU A 336 -19.42 -27.64 12.21
N PHE A 337 -20.15 -28.16 11.24
CA PHE A 337 -21.12 -27.39 10.50
C PHE A 337 -22.24 -26.90 11.43
N LYS A 338 -22.43 -25.58 11.49
CA LYS A 338 -23.52 -24.98 12.26
C LYS A 338 -24.73 -24.78 11.36
N PRO A 339 -25.92 -25.33 11.74
CA PRO A 339 -27.10 -25.24 10.87
C PRO A 339 -27.68 -23.83 10.69
N GLN A 340 -27.33 -22.90 11.56
CA GLN A 340 -27.89 -21.54 11.57
C GLN A 340 -26.79 -20.48 11.36
N TRP A 341 -26.53 -20.18 10.11
CA TRP A 341 -25.57 -19.12 9.79
C TRP A 341 -26.22 -17.91 9.15
N PHE A 342 -27.37 -18.09 8.56
CA PHE A 342 -28.24 -17.02 8.16
C PHE A 342 -29.56 -17.14 8.94
N GLU A 343 -29.94 -16.04 9.56
CA GLU A 343 -31.32 -15.82 10.02
C GLU A 343 -32.31 -15.73 8.84
N GLN A 344 -31.88 -16.01 7.62
CA GLN A 344 -32.56 -15.79 6.36
C GLN A 344 -33.18 -17.07 5.80
N GLY A 345 -33.95 -17.75 6.59
CA GLY A 345 -34.82 -18.79 6.05
C GLY A 345 -34.17 -20.15 5.78
N LYS A 346 -34.93 -21.05 5.16
CA LYS A 346 -34.49 -22.41 4.78
C LYS A 346 -33.72 -22.35 3.46
N PRO A 347 -32.52 -22.97 3.35
CA PRO A 347 -31.82 -23.00 2.07
C PRO A 347 -32.62 -23.76 1.02
N GLU A 348 -32.61 -23.28 -0.20
CA GLU A 348 -33.20 -23.93 -1.38
C GLU A 348 -32.36 -25.14 -1.79
N GLU A 349 -31.04 -25.01 -1.71
CA GLU A 349 -30.07 -26.02 -2.13
C GLU A 349 -28.88 -26.07 -1.18
N ILE A 350 -28.38 -27.26 -0.89
CA ILE A 350 -27.15 -27.48 -0.11
C ILE A 350 -26.20 -28.34 -0.91
N LEU A 351 -24.91 -27.90 -1.01
CA LEU A 351 -23.85 -28.61 -1.68
C LEU A 351 -22.72 -28.91 -0.69
N ASP A 352 -22.33 -30.17 -0.55
CA ASP A 352 -21.21 -30.61 0.26
C ASP A 352 -20.08 -31.15 -0.63
N PHE A 353 -18.82 -30.72 -0.39
CA PHE A 353 -17.65 -31.22 -1.10
C PHE A 353 -16.37 -31.06 -0.26
N GLU A 354 -15.25 -31.59 -0.74
CA GLU A 354 -13.93 -31.44 -0.13
C GLU A 354 -13.05 -30.51 -0.96
N LEU A 355 -12.27 -29.67 -0.26
CA LEU A 355 -11.32 -28.73 -0.85
C LEU A 355 -10.04 -28.71 -0.02
N ASN A 356 -8.89 -29.15 -0.58
CA ASN A 356 -7.59 -29.13 0.10
C ASN A 356 -7.62 -29.75 1.53
N ASN A 357 -8.25 -30.91 1.67
CA ASN A 357 -8.48 -31.63 2.95
C ASN A 357 -9.43 -30.90 3.92
N ALA A 358 -10.11 -29.88 3.50
CA ALA A 358 -11.18 -29.24 4.25
C ALA A 358 -12.56 -29.70 3.76
N LYS A 359 -13.50 -29.86 4.69
CA LYS A 359 -14.90 -30.11 4.36
C LYS A 359 -15.59 -28.78 4.10
N VAL A 360 -16.31 -28.69 2.99
CA VAL A 360 -17.03 -27.49 2.59
C VAL A 360 -18.51 -27.77 2.48
N ARG A 361 -19.32 -26.92 3.08
CA ARG A 361 -20.77 -26.89 2.91
C ARG A 361 -21.18 -25.54 2.37
N VAL A 362 -21.91 -25.52 1.27
CA VAL A 362 -22.48 -24.32 0.64
C VAL A 362 -23.98 -24.41 0.67
N ALA A 363 -24.64 -23.36 1.09
CA ALA A 363 -26.09 -23.21 1.09
C ALA A 363 -26.49 -22.04 0.19
N PHE A 364 -27.42 -22.29 -0.71
CA PHE A 364 -28.04 -21.29 -1.58
C PHE A 364 -29.44 -21.00 -1.05
N TYR A 365 -29.81 -19.72 -0.99
CA TYR A 365 -31.09 -19.28 -0.46
C TYR A 365 -31.99 -18.73 -1.55
N GLU A 366 -33.32 -18.85 -1.34
CA GLU A 366 -34.29 -18.17 -2.19
C GLU A 366 -34.02 -16.66 -2.22
N PRO A 367 -34.30 -15.99 -3.35
CA PRO A 367 -34.14 -14.55 -3.44
C PRO A 367 -34.97 -13.81 -2.38
N GLU A 368 -34.37 -12.89 -1.67
CA GLU A 368 -35.03 -12.00 -0.72
C GLU A 368 -35.51 -10.75 -1.44
N GLU A 369 -36.83 -10.57 -1.55
CA GLU A 369 -37.43 -9.35 -2.11
C GLU A 369 -37.45 -8.24 -1.05
N LYS A 370 -36.80 -7.11 -1.33
CA LYS A 370 -36.86 -5.88 -0.53
C LYS A 370 -37.39 -4.71 -1.37
N PRO A 371 -37.93 -3.67 -0.75
CA PRO A 371 -38.38 -2.49 -1.51
C PRO A 371 -37.24 -1.92 -2.36
N GLY A 372 -37.36 -2.08 -3.68
CA GLY A 372 -36.41 -1.56 -4.66
C GLY A 372 -35.21 -2.46 -4.99
N GLU A 373 -35.07 -3.64 -4.37
CA GLU A 373 -33.98 -4.58 -4.68
C GLU A 373 -34.36 -6.04 -4.41
N THR A 374 -33.76 -6.94 -5.18
CA THR A 374 -33.76 -8.40 -4.90
C THR A 374 -32.37 -8.81 -4.48
N ARG A 375 -32.26 -9.58 -3.42
CA ARG A 375 -30.99 -10.09 -2.89
C ARG A 375 -30.88 -11.59 -3.05
N TYR A 376 -29.75 -12.05 -3.54
CA TYR A 376 -29.40 -13.46 -3.71
C TYR A 376 -28.32 -13.81 -2.71
N GLY A 377 -28.61 -14.74 -1.79
CA GLY A 377 -27.72 -15.13 -0.70
C GLY A 377 -27.04 -16.47 -0.96
N VAL A 378 -25.73 -16.54 -0.72
CA VAL A 378 -24.96 -17.78 -0.66
C VAL A 378 -24.14 -17.80 0.61
N SER A 379 -24.17 -18.92 1.34
CA SER A 379 -23.44 -19.13 2.58
C SER A 379 -22.48 -20.31 2.45
N ALA A 380 -21.28 -20.18 2.92
CA ALA A 380 -20.36 -21.31 2.96
C ALA A 380 -19.70 -21.46 4.33
N GLN A 381 -19.49 -22.70 4.73
CA GLN A 381 -18.69 -23.10 5.88
C GLN A 381 -17.57 -24.01 5.41
N VAL A 382 -16.34 -23.69 5.77
CA VAL A 382 -15.15 -24.47 5.46
C VAL A 382 -14.52 -24.94 6.77
N LEU A 383 -14.48 -26.26 6.95
CA LEU A 383 -13.95 -26.89 8.16
C LEU A 383 -12.58 -27.49 7.88
N TYR A 384 -11.57 -27.00 8.58
CA TYR A 384 -10.20 -27.50 8.50
C TYR A 384 -9.58 -27.63 9.90
N LYS A 385 -9.22 -28.85 10.29
CA LYS A 385 -8.74 -29.16 11.65
C LYS A 385 -9.73 -28.64 12.73
N ASP A 386 -9.28 -27.75 13.58
CA ASP A 386 -10.05 -27.09 14.65
C ASP A 386 -10.58 -25.70 14.25
N GLN A 387 -10.58 -25.40 12.98
CA GLN A 387 -10.99 -24.09 12.48
C GLN A 387 -12.21 -24.20 11.56
N ARG A 388 -13.03 -23.17 11.61
CA ARG A 388 -14.16 -22.99 10.71
C ARG A 388 -14.11 -21.59 10.09
N MET A 389 -14.04 -21.52 8.79
CA MET A 389 -14.26 -20.29 8.04
C MET A 389 -15.72 -20.23 7.62
N ASN A 390 -16.30 -19.08 7.79
CA ASN A 390 -17.62 -18.77 7.34
C ASN A 390 -17.54 -17.64 6.31
N ILE A 391 -18.20 -17.81 5.18
CA ILE A 391 -18.31 -16.81 4.13
C ILE A 391 -19.76 -16.63 3.77
N ASN A 392 -20.19 -15.37 3.70
CA ASN A 392 -21.52 -14.97 3.25
C ASN A 392 -21.38 -14.05 2.06
N ILE A 393 -22.02 -14.40 0.99
CA ILE A 393 -22.01 -13.64 -0.27
C ILE A 393 -23.44 -13.19 -0.52
N VAL A 394 -23.64 -11.90 -0.67
CA VAL A 394 -24.91 -11.30 -1.05
C VAL A 394 -24.72 -10.60 -2.40
N SER A 395 -25.52 -10.98 -3.39
CA SER A 395 -25.53 -10.36 -4.71
C SER A 395 -26.87 -9.70 -4.98
N ARG A 396 -26.88 -8.58 -5.71
CA ARG A 396 -28.10 -7.98 -6.29
C ARG A 396 -28.36 -8.46 -7.73
N LYS A 397 -27.44 -9.25 -8.28
CA LYS A 397 -27.57 -9.80 -9.63
C LYS A 397 -28.09 -11.22 -9.60
N PRO A 398 -29.08 -11.57 -10.45
CA PRO A 398 -29.51 -12.94 -10.60
C PRO A 398 -28.42 -13.79 -11.27
N GLY A 399 -28.45 -15.11 -11.00
CA GLY A 399 -27.60 -16.08 -11.69
C GLY A 399 -26.14 -16.16 -11.22
N GLU A 400 -25.76 -15.53 -10.11
CA GLU A 400 -24.38 -15.50 -9.59
C GLU A 400 -23.99 -16.71 -8.73
N LYS A 401 -24.77 -17.80 -8.76
CA LYS A 401 -24.48 -19.05 -8.01
C LYS A 401 -23.10 -19.62 -8.40
N ASP A 402 -22.79 -19.67 -9.70
CA ASP A 402 -21.52 -20.20 -10.21
C ASP A 402 -20.34 -19.32 -9.79
N TRP A 403 -20.49 -17.99 -9.87
CA TRP A 403 -19.46 -17.05 -9.42
C TRP A 403 -19.18 -17.20 -7.91
N ALA A 404 -20.22 -17.28 -7.09
CA ALA A 404 -20.09 -17.49 -5.66
C ALA A 404 -19.41 -18.84 -5.34
N LEU A 405 -19.74 -19.89 -6.08
CA LEU A 405 -19.14 -21.20 -5.93
C LEU A 405 -17.65 -21.20 -6.32
N GLU A 406 -17.27 -20.51 -7.41
CA GLU A 406 -15.87 -20.36 -7.82
C GLU A 406 -15.07 -19.57 -6.79
N LEU A 407 -15.65 -18.52 -6.17
CA LEU A 407 -15.03 -17.82 -5.06
C LEU A 407 -14.77 -18.77 -3.87
N ILE A 408 -15.75 -19.58 -3.50
CA ILE A 408 -15.60 -20.56 -2.40
C ILE A 408 -14.55 -21.62 -2.76
N LYS A 409 -14.52 -22.12 -3.99
CA LYS A 409 -13.50 -23.07 -4.47
C LYS A 409 -12.09 -22.47 -4.53
N SER A 410 -11.96 -21.15 -4.57
CA SER A 410 -10.67 -20.46 -4.56
C SER A 410 -10.00 -20.47 -3.19
N ILE A 411 -10.66 -20.96 -2.15
CA ILE A 411 -10.14 -20.96 -0.79
C ILE A 411 -8.85 -21.78 -0.72
N ARG A 412 -7.82 -21.15 -0.18
CA ARG A 412 -6.52 -21.76 0.12
C ARG A 412 -6.31 -21.78 1.62
N ILE A 413 -5.66 -22.83 2.09
CA ILE A 413 -5.34 -23.03 3.49
C ILE A 413 -3.82 -23.09 3.59
N THR A 414 -3.22 -22.22 4.38
CA THR A 414 -1.79 -22.24 4.71
C THR A 414 -1.58 -22.97 6.03
N GLU A 415 -0.69 -23.98 6.02
CA GLU A 415 -0.32 -24.73 7.24
C GLU A 415 0.44 -23.88 8.26
#